data_f17daec080db1831d27693402c5b164d
#
_entry.id   f17daec080db1831d27693402c5b164d
#
_cell.length_a   1.000
_cell.length_b   1.000
_cell.length_c   1.000
_cell.angle_alpha   90.00
_cell.angle_beta   90.00
_cell.angle_gamma   90.00
#
_symmetry.space_group_name_H-M   'P 1'
#
loop_
_entity.id
_entity.type
_entity.pdbx_description
1 polymer ?
#
loop_
_entity_poly.entity_id
_entity_poly.type
_entity_poly.pdbx_seq_one_letter_code
_entity_poly.pdbx_strand_id
1 'polypeptide(L)'
;MFGTLPERDDKSKKFHKNFDTFIEARSFATLDMMPGAIALIRSLEQMYEEYGVPTEILSSTASPKRHDEIKVQKEEWLQKHGVTFKQNFVPGKQLKYKFAEHDALIIDDTVSVIDDWRRAGGLAIWHNNVPATLAMLKVWL
;
A
#
# COMPACT_ATOMS: atom_id res chain seq x y z
N MET A 1 18.52 1.92 0.75
CA MET A 1 17.32 2.14 -0.03
C MET A 1 16.25 2.91 0.72
N PHE A 2 15.76 2.38 1.81
CA PHE A 2 14.79 3.11 2.62
C PHE A 2 15.39 4.29 3.35
N GLY A 3 16.68 4.27 3.53
CA GLY A 3 17.39 5.35 4.18
C GLY A 3 17.51 6.62 3.34
N THR A 4 16.94 6.65 2.17
CA THR A 4 17.03 7.82 1.30
C THR A 4 15.93 8.83 1.60
N LEU A 5 15.77 9.18 2.86
CA LEU A 5 14.74 10.12 3.29
C LEU A 5 15.45 11.30 4.01
N PRO A 6 16.13 12.17 3.24
CA PRO A 6 16.94 13.21 3.84
C PRO A 6 16.14 14.24 4.63
N GLU A 7 14.87 14.40 4.29
CA GLU A 7 13.98 15.35 4.95
C GLU A 7 12.98 14.65 5.86
N ARG A 8 13.41 13.58 6.48
CA ARG A 8 12.51 12.71 7.21
C ARG A 8 11.67 13.42 8.27
N ASP A 9 12.26 14.34 9.03
CA ASP A 9 11.54 15.01 10.11
C ASP A 9 10.42 15.89 9.57
N ASP A 10 10.69 16.66 8.54
CA ASP A 10 9.66 17.48 7.89
C ASP A 10 8.60 16.59 7.24
N LYS A 11 9.02 15.53 6.60
CA LYS A 11 8.11 14.60 5.97
C LYS A 11 7.26 13.87 6.99
N SER A 12 7.80 13.57 8.17
CA SER A 12 7.02 12.93 9.24
C SER A 12 5.87 13.81 9.70
N LYS A 13 6.08 15.12 9.80
CA LYS A 13 5.03 16.07 10.18
C LYS A 13 3.92 16.11 9.13
N LYS A 14 4.30 16.18 7.85
CA LYS A 14 3.34 16.11 6.75
C LYS A 14 2.63 14.77 6.72
N PHE A 15 3.40 13.71 6.94
CA PHE A 15 2.93 12.36 6.93
C PHE A 15 1.78 12.17 7.92
N HIS A 16 1.91 12.69 9.12
CA HIS A 16 0.86 12.65 10.12
C HIS A 16 -0.42 13.35 9.70
N LYS A 17 -0.31 14.41 8.89
CA LYS A 17 -1.46 15.20 8.47
C LYS A 17 -2.13 14.65 7.23
N ASN A 18 -1.33 14.27 6.23
CA ASN A 18 -1.83 14.01 4.88
C ASN A 18 -1.37 12.67 4.32
N PHE A 19 -0.95 11.80 5.19
CA PHE A 19 -0.39 10.53 4.77
C PHE A 19 -1.46 9.60 4.20
N ASP A 20 -1.26 9.16 2.95
CA ASP A 20 -2.04 8.12 2.30
C ASP A 20 -1.14 6.91 2.09
N THR A 21 -1.49 5.81 2.74
CA THR A 21 -0.76 4.56 2.57
C THR A 21 -1.54 3.64 1.63
N PHE A 22 -0.88 3.20 0.58
CA PHE A 22 -1.46 2.25 -0.36
C PHE A 22 -0.80 0.89 -0.15
N ILE A 23 -1.62 -0.13 -0.02
CA ILE A 23 -1.16 -1.50 0.17
C ILE A 23 -1.62 -2.32 -1.01
N GLU A 24 -0.70 -3.06 -1.61
CA GLU A 24 -1.10 -4.04 -2.59
C GLU A 24 -1.65 -5.28 -1.90
N ALA A 25 -2.90 -5.63 -2.21
CA ALA A 25 -3.50 -6.88 -1.79
C ALA A 25 -3.17 -7.95 -2.82
N ARG A 26 -2.44 -8.98 -2.42
CA ARG A 26 -1.98 -10.04 -3.31
C ARG A 26 -2.75 -11.32 -3.06
N SER A 27 -2.59 -12.25 -3.95
CA SER A 27 -3.07 -13.63 -3.79
C SER A 27 -4.58 -13.77 -3.59
N PHE A 28 -5.29 -12.85 -4.11
CA PHE A 28 -6.73 -12.82 -3.96
C PHE A 28 -7.43 -14.03 -4.57
N ALA A 29 -6.92 -14.51 -5.69
CA ALA A 29 -7.57 -15.60 -6.42
C ALA A 29 -7.33 -16.94 -5.76
N THR A 30 -6.29 -17.08 -4.98
CA THR A 30 -5.91 -18.35 -4.39
C THR A 30 -6.51 -18.57 -3.02
N LEU A 31 -7.24 -17.60 -2.50
CA LEU A 31 -7.92 -17.70 -1.22
C LEU A 31 -7.02 -17.67 0.00
N ASP A 32 -5.79 -18.11 -0.12
CA ASP A 32 -4.87 -18.12 1.00
C ASP A 32 -4.14 -16.82 1.05
N MET A 33 -4.35 -16.12 2.13
CA MET A 33 -3.63 -14.89 2.39
C MET A 33 -2.17 -15.19 2.61
N MET A 34 -1.30 -14.39 2.05
CA MET A 34 0.11 -14.50 2.36
C MET A 34 0.31 -14.33 3.87
N PRO A 35 1.17 -15.16 4.49
CA PRO A 35 1.43 -15.01 5.92
C PRO A 35 1.81 -13.59 6.26
N GLY A 36 1.15 -13.02 7.24
CA GLY A 36 1.44 -11.68 7.71
C GLY A 36 0.67 -10.55 7.03
N ALA A 37 0.01 -10.79 5.90
CA ALA A 37 -0.73 -9.73 5.23
C ALA A 37 -1.84 -9.16 6.12
N ILE A 38 -2.59 -10.00 6.80
CA ILE A 38 -3.61 -9.55 7.75
C ILE A 38 -2.96 -8.75 8.89
N ALA A 39 -1.83 -9.22 9.41
CA ALA A 39 -1.14 -8.51 10.47
C ALA A 39 -0.74 -7.11 10.03
N LEU A 40 -0.25 -6.95 8.81
CA LEU A 40 0.07 -5.65 8.26
C LEU A 40 -1.18 -4.77 8.15
N ILE A 41 -2.25 -5.31 7.58
CA ILE A 41 -3.50 -4.56 7.42
C ILE A 41 -4.04 -4.14 8.80
N ARG A 42 -4.06 -5.03 9.78
CA ARG A 42 -4.52 -4.68 11.13
C ARG A 42 -3.66 -3.61 11.80
N SER A 43 -2.36 -3.66 11.58
CA SER A 43 -1.46 -2.62 12.09
C SER A 43 -1.75 -1.26 11.44
N LEU A 44 -2.05 -1.26 10.16
CA LEU A 44 -2.40 -0.02 9.43
C LEU A 44 -3.76 0.51 9.86
N GLU A 45 -4.73 -0.37 10.13
CA GLU A 45 -6.00 0.04 10.71
C GLU A 45 -5.81 0.72 12.05
N GLN A 46 -4.94 0.17 12.89
CA GLN A 46 -4.63 0.75 14.18
C GLN A 46 -3.96 2.11 14.04
N MET A 47 -3.05 2.25 13.09
CA MET A 47 -2.42 3.55 12.79
C MET A 47 -3.44 4.58 12.33
N TYR A 48 -4.41 4.15 11.54
CA TYR A 48 -5.48 5.03 11.11
C TYR A 48 -6.28 5.54 12.30
N GLU A 49 -6.64 4.66 13.22
CA GLU A 49 -7.39 5.04 14.42
C GLU A 49 -6.58 5.95 15.35
N GLU A 50 -5.30 5.68 15.47
CA GLU A 50 -4.43 6.35 16.43
C GLU A 50 -3.95 7.70 15.92
N TYR A 51 -3.63 7.79 14.63
CA TYR A 51 -2.99 8.98 14.03
C TYR A 51 -3.82 9.64 12.94
N GLY A 52 -4.94 9.07 12.57
CA GLY A 52 -5.77 9.60 11.48
C GLY A 52 -5.11 9.48 10.11
N VAL A 53 -4.22 8.52 9.92
CA VAL A 53 -3.51 8.34 8.66
C VAL A 53 -4.42 7.70 7.62
N PRO A 54 -4.81 8.42 6.56
CA PRO A 54 -5.65 7.84 5.51
C PRO A 54 -4.93 6.66 4.84
N THR A 55 -5.62 5.54 4.76
CA THR A 55 -5.04 4.32 4.20
C THR A 55 -5.97 3.72 3.17
N GLU A 56 -5.43 3.32 2.03
CA GLU A 56 -6.19 2.76 0.92
C GLU A 56 -5.48 1.53 0.38
N ILE A 57 -6.24 0.66 -0.25
CA ILE A 57 -5.72 -0.49 -0.98
C ILE A 57 -5.52 -0.07 -2.45
N LEU A 58 -4.37 -0.39 -3.00
CA LEU A 58 -4.08 -0.20 -4.42
C LEU A 58 -3.60 -1.53 -4.99
N SER A 59 -4.39 -2.11 -5.87
CA SER A 59 -4.13 -3.46 -6.35
C SER A 59 -4.23 -3.53 -7.85
N SER A 60 -3.39 -4.36 -8.47
CA SER A 60 -3.43 -4.62 -9.89
C SER A 60 -4.29 -5.84 -10.19
N THR A 61 -5.09 -5.76 -11.24
CA THR A 61 -5.81 -6.92 -11.77
C THR A 61 -5.02 -7.63 -12.87
N ALA A 62 -3.88 -7.09 -13.23
CA ALA A 62 -2.91 -7.65 -14.17
C ALA A 62 -3.39 -7.75 -15.63
N SER A 63 -4.66 -7.59 -15.90
CA SER A 63 -5.19 -7.76 -17.26
C SER A 63 -6.31 -6.76 -17.54
N PRO A 64 -6.18 -5.94 -18.58
CA PRO A 64 -7.30 -5.06 -18.98
C PRO A 64 -8.55 -5.86 -19.38
N LYS A 65 -8.37 -7.01 -20.03
CA LYS A 65 -9.51 -7.83 -20.49
C LYS A 65 -10.31 -8.43 -19.34
N ARG A 66 -9.63 -8.78 -18.25
CA ARG A 66 -10.25 -9.46 -17.12
C ARG A 66 -10.34 -8.56 -15.89
N HIS A 67 -10.14 -7.26 -16.10
CA HIS A 67 -10.09 -6.30 -15.01
C HIS A 67 -11.32 -6.40 -14.09
N ASP A 68 -12.52 -6.34 -14.68
CA ASP A 68 -13.75 -6.33 -13.87
C ASP A 68 -13.94 -7.64 -13.10
N GLU A 69 -13.66 -8.76 -13.73
CA GLU A 69 -13.77 -10.07 -13.10
C GLU A 69 -12.82 -10.20 -11.91
N ILE A 70 -11.57 -9.85 -12.12
CA ILE A 70 -10.55 -9.95 -11.07
C ILE A 70 -10.82 -8.95 -9.96
N LYS A 71 -11.25 -7.74 -10.32
CA LYS A 71 -11.63 -6.73 -9.35
C LYS A 71 -12.70 -7.26 -8.38
N VAL A 72 -13.76 -7.88 -8.91
CA VAL A 72 -14.81 -8.45 -8.07
C VAL A 72 -14.26 -9.50 -7.13
N GLN A 73 -13.38 -10.38 -7.61
CA GLN A 73 -12.77 -11.41 -6.78
C GLN A 73 -11.96 -10.80 -5.65
N LYS A 74 -11.19 -9.77 -5.94
CA LYS A 74 -10.39 -9.07 -4.93
C LYS A 74 -11.26 -8.35 -3.90
N GLU A 75 -12.32 -7.71 -4.36
CA GLU A 75 -13.26 -7.04 -3.46
C GLU A 75 -13.92 -8.04 -2.51
N GLU A 76 -14.35 -9.19 -3.03
CA GLU A 76 -14.94 -10.23 -2.20
C GLU A 76 -13.95 -10.76 -1.17
N TRP A 77 -12.70 -10.97 -1.59
CA TRP A 77 -11.66 -11.44 -0.70
C TRP A 77 -11.40 -10.45 0.44
N LEU A 78 -11.29 -9.17 0.11
CA LEU A 78 -11.08 -8.12 1.09
C LEU A 78 -12.26 -8.03 2.05
N GLN A 79 -13.47 -8.11 1.54
CA GLN A 79 -14.68 -8.09 2.36
C GLN A 79 -14.72 -9.28 3.32
N LYS A 80 -14.39 -10.46 2.82
CA LYS A 80 -14.36 -11.69 3.62
C LYS A 80 -13.39 -11.56 4.80
N HIS A 81 -12.31 -10.84 4.63
CA HIS A 81 -11.30 -10.63 5.66
C HIS A 81 -11.52 -9.36 6.47
N GLY A 82 -12.64 -8.68 6.28
CA GLY A 82 -13.00 -7.51 7.06
C GLY A 82 -12.16 -6.27 6.77
N VAL A 83 -11.61 -6.18 5.56
CA VAL A 83 -10.83 -5.01 5.15
C VAL A 83 -11.78 -3.94 4.63
N THR A 84 -11.81 -2.80 5.31
CA THR A 84 -12.76 -1.72 5.02
C THR A 84 -12.12 -0.49 4.38
N PHE A 85 -10.82 -0.50 4.15
CA PHE A 85 -10.15 0.59 3.47
C PHE A 85 -10.72 0.80 2.07
N LYS A 86 -10.70 2.04 1.60
CA LYS A 86 -11.02 2.35 0.21
C LYS A 86 -10.14 1.52 -0.71
N GLN A 87 -10.73 0.99 -1.77
CA GLN A 87 -10.06 0.09 -2.69
C GLN A 87 -9.93 0.73 -4.06
N ASN A 88 -8.74 0.66 -4.61
CA ASN A 88 -8.42 1.17 -5.94
C ASN A 88 -7.82 0.03 -6.75
N PHE A 89 -8.28 -0.14 -7.98
CA PHE A 89 -7.82 -1.21 -8.85
C PHE A 89 -7.33 -0.65 -10.17
N VAL A 90 -6.18 -1.12 -10.60
CA VAL A 90 -5.60 -0.76 -11.89
C VAL A 90 -5.43 -2.01 -12.77
N PRO A 91 -5.59 -1.92 -14.08
CA PRO A 91 -5.50 -3.10 -14.97
C PRO A 91 -4.08 -3.62 -15.15
N GLY A 92 -3.08 -2.96 -14.60
CA GLY A 92 -1.69 -3.40 -14.63
C GLY A 92 -0.89 -2.64 -13.60
N LYS A 93 0.08 -3.33 -12.98
CA LYS A 93 0.91 -2.74 -11.92
C LYS A 93 1.69 -1.51 -12.40
N GLN A 94 1.99 -1.42 -13.67
CA GLN A 94 2.70 -0.29 -14.27
C GLN A 94 1.87 1.00 -14.23
N LEU A 95 0.60 0.93 -13.87
CA LEU A 95 -0.28 2.08 -13.75
C LEU A 95 -0.42 2.58 -12.31
N LYS A 96 0.15 1.90 -11.34
CA LYS A 96 0.05 2.30 -9.93
C LYS A 96 0.64 3.68 -9.67
N TYR A 97 1.71 4.07 -10.40
CA TYR A 97 2.36 5.35 -10.19
C TYR A 97 1.43 6.55 -10.37
N LYS A 98 0.31 6.36 -11.07
CA LYS A 98 -0.66 7.45 -11.30
C LYS A 98 -1.33 7.91 -10.00
N PHE A 99 -1.25 7.13 -8.95
CA PHE A 99 -1.77 7.48 -7.63
C PHE A 99 -0.74 8.15 -6.74
N ALA A 100 0.51 8.26 -7.21
CA ALA A 100 1.59 8.83 -6.40
C ALA A 100 1.42 10.33 -6.22
N GLU A 101 1.64 10.78 -5.01
CA GLU A 101 1.70 12.17 -4.62
C GLU A 101 2.89 12.34 -3.68
N HIS A 102 3.35 13.58 -3.50
CA HIS A 102 4.57 13.82 -2.72
C HIS A 102 4.46 13.38 -1.25
N ASP A 103 3.27 13.29 -0.72
CA ASP A 103 3.02 12.83 0.66
C ASP A 103 2.32 11.48 0.72
N ALA A 104 2.22 10.78 -0.41
CA ALA A 104 1.64 9.44 -0.46
C ALA A 104 2.73 8.38 -0.39
N LEU A 105 2.57 7.45 0.55
CA LEU A 105 3.49 6.33 0.73
C LEU A 105 2.86 5.06 0.19
N ILE A 106 3.57 4.35 -0.68
CA ILE A 106 3.16 3.01 -1.10
C ILE A 106 3.97 1.95 -0.34
N ILE A 107 3.29 0.88 0.01
CA ILE A 107 3.94 -0.33 0.53
C ILE A 107 3.67 -1.43 -0.50
N ASP A 108 4.70 -1.87 -1.18
CA ASP A 108 4.57 -2.82 -2.28
C ASP A 108 5.81 -3.71 -2.31
N ASP A 109 5.66 -4.92 -2.79
CA ASP A 109 6.78 -5.87 -2.86
C ASP A 109 7.43 -5.94 -4.24
N THR A 110 6.92 -5.20 -5.19
CA THR A 110 7.42 -5.20 -6.57
C THR A 110 8.36 -4.01 -6.78
N VAL A 111 9.62 -4.29 -7.07
CA VAL A 111 10.65 -3.25 -7.22
C VAL A 111 10.29 -2.23 -8.28
N SER A 112 9.76 -2.67 -9.42
CA SER A 112 9.38 -1.75 -10.50
C SER A 112 8.29 -0.77 -10.08
N VAL A 113 7.35 -1.21 -9.24
CA VAL A 113 6.30 -0.34 -8.70
C VAL A 113 6.93 0.70 -7.76
N ILE A 114 7.83 0.27 -6.90
CA ILE A 114 8.54 1.17 -5.98
C ILE A 114 9.30 2.24 -6.76
N ASP A 115 10.04 1.84 -7.78
CA ASP A 115 10.83 2.79 -8.59
C ASP A 115 9.96 3.79 -9.34
N ASP A 116 8.88 3.31 -9.96
CA ASP A 116 7.95 4.18 -10.69
C ASP A 116 7.25 5.17 -9.76
N TRP A 117 6.86 4.70 -8.58
CA TRP A 117 6.22 5.55 -7.57
C TRP A 117 7.15 6.66 -7.10
N ARG A 118 8.42 6.32 -6.82
CA ARG A 118 9.42 7.32 -6.43
C ARG A 118 9.69 8.31 -7.53
N ARG A 119 9.79 7.85 -8.77
CA ARG A 119 9.97 8.75 -9.91
C ARG A 119 8.80 9.71 -10.08
N ALA A 120 7.61 9.29 -9.71
CA ALA A 120 6.43 10.14 -9.74
C ALA A 120 6.34 11.08 -8.53
N GLY A 121 7.32 11.05 -7.63
CA GLY A 121 7.42 11.97 -6.51
C GLY A 121 6.88 11.44 -5.19
N GLY A 122 6.42 10.21 -5.15
CA GLY A 122 5.89 9.60 -3.93
C GLY A 122 6.95 8.97 -3.05
N LEU A 123 6.52 8.56 -1.87
CA LEU A 123 7.34 7.84 -0.89
C LEU A 123 7.04 6.35 -1.00
N ALA A 124 8.02 5.51 -0.71
CA ALA A 124 7.82 4.07 -0.89
C ALA A 124 8.58 3.24 0.13
N ILE A 125 7.97 2.15 0.55
CA ILE A 125 8.61 1.09 1.31
C ILE A 125 8.54 -0.18 0.48
N TRP A 126 9.69 -0.75 0.18
CA TRP A 126 9.75 -2.04 -0.46
C TRP A 126 9.46 -3.12 0.57
N HIS A 127 8.32 -3.76 0.41
CA HIS A 127 7.85 -4.75 1.37
C HIS A 127 8.51 -6.11 1.13
N ASN A 128 9.30 -6.56 2.10
CA ASN A 128 9.89 -7.91 2.11
C ASN A 128 9.20 -8.81 3.12
N ASN A 129 8.93 -8.27 4.31
CA ASN A 129 8.24 -8.99 5.37
C ASN A 129 7.56 -7.97 6.30
N VAL A 130 6.59 -8.44 7.04
CA VAL A 130 5.78 -7.55 7.88
C VAL A 130 6.60 -6.88 8.98
N PRO A 131 7.44 -7.59 9.75
CA PRO A 131 8.23 -6.93 10.80
C PRO A 131 9.11 -5.80 10.27
N ALA A 132 9.77 -5.99 9.14
CA ALA A 132 10.61 -4.97 8.54
C ALA A 132 9.79 -3.77 8.09
N THR A 133 8.65 -3.99 7.46
CA THR A 133 7.76 -2.92 7.02
C THR A 133 7.24 -2.11 8.21
N LEU A 134 6.82 -2.77 9.28
CA LEU A 134 6.34 -2.08 10.46
C LEU A 134 7.45 -1.27 11.14
N ALA A 135 8.67 -1.78 11.15
CA ALA A 135 9.81 -1.04 11.67
C ALA A 135 10.07 0.24 10.86
N MET A 136 9.97 0.15 9.53
CA MET A 136 10.12 1.31 8.65
C MET A 136 9.01 2.33 8.87
N LEU A 137 7.78 1.88 9.02
CA LEU A 137 6.64 2.77 9.27
C LEU A 137 6.81 3.54 10.57
N LYS A 138 7.33 2.90 11.62
CA LYS A 138 7.54 3.56 12.90
C LYS A 138 8.52 4.72 12.81
N VAL A 139 9.46 4.66 11.90
CA VAL A 139 10.41 5.76 11.69
C VAL A 139 9.69 7.02 11.17
N TRP A 140 8.59 6.82 10.44
CA TRP A 140 7.79 7.93 9.88
C TRP A 140 6.81 8.52 10.89
N LEU A 141 6.46 7.75 11.90
CA LEU A 141 5.50 8.15 12.92
C LEU A 141 6.20 8.57 14.20
#